data_3455ff8bdbde8b3ab6902199f2553032
#
_entry.id   3455ff8bdbde8b3ab6902199f2553032
#
_cell.length_a   1.000
_cell.length_b   1.000
_cell.length_c   1.000
_cell.angle_alpha   90.00
_cell.angle_beta   90.00
_cell.angle_gamma   90.00
#
_symmetry.space_group_name_H-M   'P 1'
#
loop_
_entity.id
_entity.type
_entity.pdbx_description
1 polymer ?
#
loop_
_entity_poly.entity_id
_entity_poly.type
_entity_poly.pdbx_seq_one_letter_code
_entity_poly.pdbx_strand_id
1 'polypeptide(L)'
;MKEGDIFGLHYYEAGKGEPLVLLHAQGTDSTSFGSVIPKLAKQYHVYAVDCFGHGKSLHNPKLYTLKACAEAVSDFIREVVKEKCTILGHSSGGLIAAQIAAETNLCERLILEDPPFFSCEGERRFSTFNYVDLSTVCHRFLQSDETDFPLFYFENQYAWNFFPESSRENVREKLTASARKFRTNHPEKNLKVPFWPKYALAGFVGMNNYDPRFGEAFYTNSFNDGLSHAEILKKISCETIFLKAKSAEDNGILMCALSEEDLAEVVRLTMCSVVRFDCGHGIHIEKKRDFLKVLLR
;
A
#
# COMPACT_ATOMS: atom_id res chain seq x y z
N MET A 1 16.92 13.64 -5.42
CA MET A 1 15.72 13.87 -4.58
C MET A 1 16.20 14.53 -3.30
N LYS A 2 15.43 15.48 -2.79
CA LYS A 2 15.62 15.97 -1.41
C LYS A 2 14.78 15.11 -0.48
N GLU A 3 15.08 15.11 0.81
CA GLU A 3 14.27 14.45 1.84
C GLU A 3 14.07 15.39 3.02
N GLY A 4 13.02 15.16 3.79
CA GLY A 4 12.69 15.95 4.98
C GLY A 4 11.79 15.18 5.93
N ASP A 5 11.66 15.70 7.14
CA ASP A 5 10.85 15.14 8.21
C ASP A 5 9.97 16.23 8.80
N ILE A 6 8.67 15.95 8.95
CA ILE A 6 7.71 16.84 9.60
C ILE A 6 6.52 16.06 10.17
N PHE A 7 6.04 16.41 11.33
CA PHE A 7 4.90 15.76 12.01
C PHE A 7 5.03 14.24 12.17
N GLY A 8 6.28 13.74 12.26
CA GLY A 8 6.58 12.32 12.32
C GLY A 8 6.49 11.59 10.97
N LEU A 9 6.28 12.32 9.88
CA LEU A 9 6.34 11.80 8.51
C LEU A 9 7.68 12.12 7.88
N HIS A 10 8.28 11.12 7.23
CA HIS A 10 9.41 11.28 6.33
C HIS A 10 8.91 11.37 4.88
N TYR A 11 9.56 12.17 4.06
CA TYR A 11 9.21 12.30 2.65
C TYR A 11 10.39 12.56 1.74
N TYR A 12 10.23 12.20 0.49
CA TYR A 12 11.14 12.55 -0.61
C TYR A 12 10.48 13.55 -1.54
N GLU A 13 11.27 14.52 -2.00
CA GLU A 13 10.83 15.61 -2.89
C GLU A 13 11.63 15.59 -4.20
N ALA A 14 10.94 15.73 -5.33
CA ALA A 14 11.56 15.76 -6.64
C ALA A 14 10.74 16.54 -7.67
N GLY A 15 11.42 17.23 -8.58
CA GLY A 15 10.78 17.95 -9.69
C GLY A 15 10.31 19.35 -9.31
N LYS A 16 9.52 19.91 -10.23
CA LYS A 16 8.87 21.22 -10.14
C LYS A 16 7.61 21.17 -10.99
N GLY A 17 6.61 21.96 -10.65
CA GLY A 17 5.32 21.99 -11.35
C GLY A 17 4.17 21.82 -10.36
N GLU A 18 3.03 21.33 -10.82
CA GLU A 18 1.88 21.07 -9.95
C GLU A 18 2.21 20.01 -8.91
N PRO A 19 1.77 20.19 -7.65
CA PRO A 19 2.11 19.27 -6.59
C PRO A 19 1.39 17.92 -6.75
N LEU A 20 2.15 16.84 -6.54
CA LEU A 20 1.69 15.47 -6.54
C LEU A 20 2.18 14.75 -5.28
N VAL A 21 1.26 14.37 -4.42
CA VAL A 21 1.55 13.58 -3.22
C VAL A 21 1.30 12.10 -3.51
N LEU A 22 2.30 11.26 -3.21
CA LEU A 22 2.26 9.80 -3.40
C LEU A 22 2.23 9.12 -2.04
N LEU A 23 1.21 8.28 -1.81
CA LEU A 23 1.01 7.48 -0.60
C LEU A 23 1.09 5.99 -0.96
N HIS A 24 2.05 5.28 -0.39
CA HIS A 24 2.35 3.88 -0.69
C HIS A 24 1.41 2.89 0.00
N ALA A 25 1.51 1.62 -0.39
CA ALA A 25 0.75 0.51 0.19
C ALA A 25 1.33 0.02 1.52
N GLN A 26 0.50 -0.67 2.31
CA GLN A 26 0.90 -1.41 3.49
C GLN A 26 2.09 -2.35 3.19
N GLY A 27 3.07 -2.39 4.10
CA GLY A 27 4.24 -3.25 3.99
C GLY A 27 5.34 -2.76 3.04
N THR A 28 5.10 -1.63 2.33
CA THR A 28 6.08 -0.96 1.49
C THR A 28 6.44 0.43 2.05
N ASP A 29 7.23 1.20 1.34
CA ASP A 29 7.51 2.61 1.65
C ASP A 29 7.47 3.47 0.38
N SER A 30 7.75 4.76 0.51
CA SER A 30 7.78 5.72 -0.61
C SER A 30 8.73 5.31 -1.74
N THR A 31 9.75 4.49 -1.46
CA THR A 31 10.69 4.01 -2.48
C THR A 31 10.06 3.03 -3.49
N SER A 32 8.87 2.49 -3.18
CA SER A 32 8.08 1.69 -4.14
C SER A 32 7.79 2.46 -5.43
N PHE A 33 7.58 3.78 -5.33
CA PHE A 33 7.41 4.67 -6.47
C PHE A 33 8.72 5.06 -7.17
N GLY A 34 9.87 4.59 -6.68
CA GLY A 34 11.20 4.99 -7.18
C GLY A 34 11.38 4.82 -8.69
N SER A 35 10.68 3.86 -9.28
CA SER A 35 10.75 3.62 -10.73
C SER A 35 9.96 4.66 -11.56
N VAL A 36 8.92 5.30 -11.01
CA VAL A 36 8.03 6.25 -11.71
C VAL A 36 8.37 7.70 -11.39
N ILE A 37 8.85 8.02 -10.20
CA ILE A 37 9.21 9.37 -9.76
C ILE A 37 10.07 10.13 -10.79
N PRO A 38 11.14 9.57 -11.41
CA PRO A 38 11.96 10.31 -12.36
C PRO A 38 11.22 10.79 -13.63
N LYS A 39 10.09 10.14 -13.95
CA LYS A 39 9.23 10.56 -15.07
C LYS A 39 8.18 11.55 -14.63
N LEU A 40 7.55 11.32 -13.48
CA LEU A 40 6.57 12.23 -12.88
C LEU A 40 7.20 13.59 -12.55
N ALA A 41 8.39 13.61 -12.00
CA ALA A 41 9.15 14.83 -11.64
C ALA A 41 9.54 15.73 -12.83
N LYS A 42 9.26 15.32 -14.06
CA LYS A 42 9.40 16.17 -15.24
C LYS A 42 8.22 17.16 -15.41
N GLN A 43 7.06 16.83 -14.84
CA GLN A 43 5.83 17.64 -14.96
C GLN A 43 5.27 18.05 -13.59
N TYR A 44 5.53 17.24 -12.55
CA TYR A 44 5.02 17.45 -11.21
C TYR A 44 6.12 17.84 -10.23
N HIS A 45 5.74 18.57 -9.20
CA HIS A 45 6.49 18.63 -7.96
C HIS A 45 6.03 17.45 -7.08
N VAL A 46 6.80 16.38 -7.08
CA VAL A 46 6.43 15.10 -6.46
C VAL A 46 6.89 15.07 -5.01
N TYR A 47 5.98 14.69 -4.12
CA TYR A 47 6.22 14.38 -2.72
C TYR A 47 5.83 12.94 -2.46
N ALA A 48 6.80 12.05 -2.24
CA ALA A 48 6.56 10.65 -1.87
C ALA A 48 6.73 10.50 -0.37
N VAL A 49 5.63 10.22 0.33
CA VAL A 49 5.57 10.21 1.80
C VAL A 49 5.61 8.79 2.32
N ASP A 50 6.45 8.54 3.33
CA ASP A 50 6.36 7.33 4.15
C ASP A 50 5.19 7.51 5.13
N CYS A 51 4.20 6.61 5.08
CA CYS A 51 3.10 6.62 6.05
C CYS A 51 3.58 6.17 7.44
N PHE A 52 2.85 6.48 8.51
CA PHE A 52 3.17 5.99 9.86
C PHE A 52 3.37 4.47 9.86
N GLY A 53 4.35 4.01 10.63
CA GLY A 53 4.71 2.59 10.72
C GLY A 53 5.49 2.04 9.53
N HIS A 54 5.93 2.91 8.62
CA HIS A 54 6.67 2.52 7.42
C HIS A 54 7.88 3.43 7.20
N GLY A 55 8.89 2.87 6.53
CA GLY A 55 10.08 3.61 6.11
C GLY A 55 10.77 4.32 7.26
N LYS A 56 11.03 5.61 7.10
CA LYS A 56 11.66 6.46 8.11
C LYS A 56 10.64 7.24 8.95
N SER A 57 9.34 7.10 8.70
CA SER A 57 8.30 7.77 9.48
C SER A 57 8.13 7.18 10.87
N LEU A 58 7.40 7.91 11.73
CA LEU A 58 7.19 7.53 13.13
C LEU A 58 6.50 6.16 13.26
N HIS A 59 7.09 5.30 14.07
CA HIS A 59 6.53 4.01 14.46
C HIS A 59 5.83 4.14 15.82
N ASN A 60 4.54 4.48 15.80
CA ASN A 60 3.70 4.59 16.98
C ASN A 60 2.34 3.92 16.74
N PRO A 61 2.05 2.76 17.33
CA PRO A 61 0.81 2.00 17.08
C PRO A 61 -0.48 2.77 17.40
N LYS A 62 -0.44 3.77 18.27
CA LYS A 62 -1.60 4.61 18.58
C LYS A 62 -2.04 5.48 17.40
N LEU A 63 -1.17 5.64 16.39
CA LEU A 63 -1.42 6.43 15.18
C LEU A 63 -1.75 5.57 13.95
N TYR A 64 -1.84 4.25 14.11
CA TYR A 64 -2.14 3.36 12.98
C TYR A 64 -3.65 3.25 12.75
N THR A 65 -4.29 4.40 12.59
CA THR A 65 -5.69 4.52 12.19
C THR A 65 -5.81 5.34 10.92
N LEU A 66 -6.86 5.09 10.14
CA LEU A 66 -7.14 5.82 8.90
C LEU A 66 -7.23 7.33 9.16
N LYS A 67 -7.90 7.71 10.24
CA LYS A 67 -8.06 9.10 10.66
C LYS A 67 -6.72 9.75 10.98
N ALA A 68 -5.91 9.15 11.86
CA ALA A 68 -4.63 9.73 12.27
C ALA A 68 -3.63 9.83 11.10
N CYS A 69 -3.59 8.82 10.22
CA CYS A 69 -2.76 8.86 9.02
C CYS A 69 -3.20 9.99 8.07
N ALA A 70 -4.50 10.16 7.85
CA ALA A 70 -5.04 11.20 6.98
C ALA A 70 -4.82 12.60 7.56
N GLU A 71 -4.97 12.79 8.86
CA GLU A 71 -4.68 14.06 9.55
C GLU A 71 -3.21 14.45 9.40
N ALA A 72 -2.28 13.53 9.66
CA ALA A 72 -0.83 13.81 9.53
C ALA A 72 -0.44 14.19 8.10
N VAL A 73 -0.96 13.47 7.08
CA VAL A 73 -0.70 13.82 5.68
C VAL A 73 -1.39 15.14 5.30
N SER A 74 -2.56 15.45 5.84
CA SER A 74 -3.23 16.73 5.61
C SER A 74 -2.41 17.89 6.18
N ASP A 75 -1.83 17.74 7.36
CA ASP A 75 -0.95 18.73 7.97
C ASP A 75 0.36 18.88 7.19
N PHE A 76 0.92 17.77 6.70
CA PHE A 76 2.04 17.80 5.75
C PHE A 76 1.69 18.61 4.50
N ILE A 77 0.52 18.42 3.89
CA ILE A 77 0.10 19.17 2.70
C ILE A 77 -0.01 20.68 3.04
N ARG A 78 -0.59 21.03 4.18
CA ARG A 78 -0.73 22.44 4.59
C ARG A 78 0.61 23.14 4.81
N GLU A 79 1.56 22.45 5.42
CA GLU A 79 2.82 23.09 5.87
C GLU A 79 3.96 22.96 4.86
N VAL A 80 4.01 21.89 4.07
CA VAL A 80 5.10 21.63 3.11
C VAL A 80 4.66 21.94 1.69
N VAL A 81 3.53 21.38 1.23
CA VAL A 81 3.02 21.58 -0.14
C VAL A 81 2.43 22.99 -0.29
N LYS A 82 1.64 23.46 0.69
CA LYS A 82 1.05 24.80 0.84
C LYS A 82 0.02 25.18 -0.22
N GLU A 83 -0.44 24.25 -1.00
CA GLU A 83 -1.46 24.44 -2.02
C GLU A 83 -2.27 23.14 -2.21
N LYS A 84 -3.38 23.23 -2.91
CA LYS A 84 -4.13 22.03 -3.33
C LYS A 84 -3.26 21.18 -4.24
N CYS A 85 -3.40 19.88 -4.16
CA CYS A 85 -2.55 18.96 -4.90
C CYS A 85 -3.31 17.77 -5.48
N THR A 86 -2.71 17.13 -6.46
CA THR A 86 -3.09 15.77 -6.83
C THR A 86 -2.59 14.82 -5.75
N ILE A 87 -3.46 13.93 -5.25
CA ILE A 87 -3.09 12.89 -4.30
C ILE A 87 -3.27 11.54 -4.99
N LEU A 88 -2.19 10.76 -5.07
CA LEU A 88 -2.24 9.37 -5.51
C LEU A 88 -1.99 8.47 -4.31
N GLY A 89 -2.91 7.55 -4.06
CA GLY A 89 -2.75 6.53 -3.03
C GLY A 89 -2.84 5.11 -3.59
N HIS A 90 -1.85 4.28 -3.30
CA HIS A 90 -1.85 2.86 -3.61
C HIS A 90 -2.34 2.05 -2.42
N SER A 91 -3.33 1.18 -2.63
CA SER A 91 -3.81 0.26 -1.60
C SER A 91 -4.25 0.99 -0.32
N SER A 92 -3.66 0.72 0.84
CA SER A 92 -3.91 1.44 2.11
C SER A 92 -3.66 2.95 2.00
N GLY A 93 -2.65 3.36 1.20
CA GLY A 93 -2.44 4.77 0.85
C GLY A 93 -3.62 5.39 0.10
N GLY A 94 -4.36 4.57 -0.67
CA GLY A 94 -5.59 4.98 -1.33
C GLY A 94 -6.76 5.23 -0.36
N LEU A 95 -6.85 4.46 0.71
CA LEU A 95 -7.81 4.72 1.81
C LEU A 95 -7.49 6.06 2.49
N ILE A 96 -6.21 6.30 2.79
CA ILE A 96 -5.74 7.57 3.39
C ILE A 96 -6.03 8.75 2.45
N ALA A 97 -5.71 8.62 1.15
CA ALA A 97 -5.99 9.65 0.14
C ALA A 97 -7.49 9.99 0.03
N ALA A 98 -8.34 8.96 0.05
CA ALA A 98 -9.79 9.13 0.02
C ALA A 98 -10.33 9.85 1.29
N GLN A 99 -9.80 9.51 2.46
CA GLN A 99 -10.16 10.18 3.71
C GLN A 99 -9.76 11.67 3.69
N ILE A 100 -8.59 12.01 3.16
CA ILE A 100 -8.16 13.40 2.98
C ILE A 100 -9.10 14.14 2.02
N ALA A 101 -9.43 13.53 0.88
CA ALA A 101 -10.33 14.13 -0.10
C ALA A 101 -11.76 14.33 0.43
N ALA A 102 -12.21 13.44 1.31
CA ALA A 102 -13.53 13.50 1.94
C ALA A 102 -13.65 14.58 3.02
N GLU A 103 -12.60 14.82 3.80
CA GLU A 103 -12.65 15.66 4.99
C GLU A 103 -11.99 17.05 4.80
N THR A 104 -11.32 17.26 3.66
CA THR A 104 -10.58 18.51 3.43
C THR A 104 -10.81 19.05 2.00
N ASN A 105 -10.38 20.27 1.75
CA ASN A 105 -10.34 20.87 0.42
C ASN A 105 -8.92 20.84 -0.19
N LEU A 106 -8.02 20.03 0.34
CA LEU A 106 -6.62 19.97 -0.08
C LEU A 106 -6.39 19.13 -1.34
N CYS A 107 -7.30 18.18 -1.61
CA CYS A 107 -7.24 17.33 -2.80
C CYS A 107 -7.95 18.01 -3.98
N GLU A 108 -7.20 18.33 -5.03
CA GLU A 108 -7.76 18.84 -6.28
C GLU A 108 -8.13 17.71 -7.23
N ARG A 109 -7.29 16.68 -7.29
CA ARG A 109 -7.48 15.46 -8.08
C ARG A 109 -7.06 14.23 -7.28
N LEU A 110 -7.94 13.25 -7.21
CA LEU A 110 -7.69 12.00 -6.48
C LEU A 110 -7.41 10.86 -7.46
N ILE A 111 -6.29 10.17 -7.26
CA ILE A 111 -5.94 8.97 -8.04
C ILE A 111 -5.84 7.79 -7.08
N LEU A 112 -6.71 6.82 -7.26
CA LEU A 112 -6.85 5.65 -6.41
C LEU A 112 -6.25 4.43 -7.12
N GLU A 113 -5.06 4.01 -6.73
CA GLU A 113 -4.44 2.81 -7.26
C GLU A 113 -4.86 1.59 -6.42
N ASP A 114 -5.91 0.93 -6.87
CA ASP A 114 -6.47 -0.34 -6.37
C ASP A 114 -6.62 -0.42 -4.84
N PRO A 115 -7.25 0.58 -4.15
CA PRO A 115 -7.47 0.50 -2.71
C PRO A 115 -8.53 -0.55 -2.34
N PRO A 116 -8.42 -1.16 -1.12
CA PRO A 116 -9.29 -2.24 -0.67
C PRO A 116 -10.60 -1.72 -0.06
N PHE A 117 -11.32 -0.82 -0.75
CA PHE A 117 -12.62 -0.34 -0.26
C PHE A 117 -13.59 -1.50 -0.05
N PHE A 118 -14.33 -1.46 1.05
CA PHE A 118 -15.29 -2.45 1.51
C PHE A 118 -14.69 -3.82 1.85
N SER A 119 -13.74 -4.31 1.07
CA SER A 119 -13.13 -5.63 1.28
C SER A 119 -12.37 -5.73 2.60
N CYS A 120 -11.77 -4.63 3.10
CA CYS A 120 -11.07 -4.62 4.39
C CYS A 120 -11.92 -4.11 5.56
N GLU A 121 -13.25 -4.00 5.41
CA GLU A 121 -14.17 -3.61 6.49
C GLU A 121 -14.79 -4.82 7.19
N GLY A 122 -14.93 -4.72 8.50
CA GLY A 122 -15.69 -5.68 9.30
C GLY A 122 -15.30 -7.13 9.05
N GLU A 123 -16.28 -8.02 8.94
CA GLU A 123 -16.06 -9.45 8.71
C GLU A 123 -15.63 -9.79 7.27
N ARG A 124 -15.92 -8.91 6.31
CA ARG A 124 -15.51 -9.12 4.91
C ARG A 124 -14.00 -9.29 4.75
N ARG A 125 -13.21 -8.66 5.60
CA ARG A 125 -11.74 -8.78 5.57
C ARG A 125 -11.26 -10.21 5.71
N PHE A 126 -11.98 -11.09 6.42
CA PHE A 126 -11.56 -12.48 6.68
C PHE A 126 -11.38 -13.33 5.41
N SER A 127 -12.09 -12.98 4.34
CA SER A 127 -11.99 -13.65 3.04
C SER A 127 -11.17 -12.85 2.01
N THR A 128 -10.20 -12.05 2.45
CA THR A 128 -9.31 -11.28 1.56
C THR A 128 -7.88 -11.78 1.64
N PHE A 129 -7.15 -11.67 0.55
CA PHE A 129 -5.72 -12.01 0.51
C PHE A 129 -4.92 -11.23 1.56
N ASN A 130 -5.18 -9.92 1.72
CA ASN A 130 -4.49 -9.12 2.72
C ASN A 130 -4.66 -9.67 4.14
N TYR A 131 -5.85 -10.17 4.48
CA TYR A 131 -6.10 -10.74 5.80
C TYR A 131 -5.40 -12.08 6.00
N VAL A 132 -5.58 -13.02 5.07
CA VAL A 132 -5.01 -14.37 5.20
C VAL A 132 -3.49 -14.41 5.02
N ASP A 133 -2.92 -13.38 4.39
CA ASP A 133 -1.49 -13.22 4.17
C ASP A 133 -0.89 -12.23 5.17
N LEU A 134 -0.69 -10.97 4.77
CA LEU A 134 0.12 -10.00 5.54
C LEU A 134 -0.42 -9.73 6.94
N SER A 135 -1.74 -9.52 7.09
CA SER A 135 -2.32 -9.20 8.41
C SER A 135 -2.20 -10.36 9.39
N THR A 136 -2.48 -11.59 8.95
CA THR A 136 -2.34 -12.80 9.79
C THR A 136 -0.88 -13.07 10.14
N VAL A 137 0.05 -12.86 9.20
CA VAL A 137 1.48 -13.02 9.47
C VAL A 137 1.97 -11.97 10.47
N CYS A 138 1.52 -10.72 10.35
CA CYS A 138 1.82 -9.68 11.34
C CYS A 138 1.32 -10.07 12.74
N HIS A 139 0.07 -10.52 12.86
CA HIS A 139 -0.51 -10.97 14.11
C HIS A 139 0.29 -12.09 14.76
N ARG A 140 0.66 -13.12 13.99
CA ARG A 140 1.48 -14.25 14.47
C ARG A 140 2.90 -13.82 14.83
N PHE A 141 3.52 -12.92 14.07
CA PHE A 141 4.85 -12.37 14.38
C PHE A 141 4.86 -11.67 15.73
N LEU A 142 3.86 -10.85 16.02
CA LEU A 142 3.74 -10.12 17.30
C LEU A 142 3.52 -11.04 18.51
N GLN A 143 3.14 -12.28 18.30
CA GLN A 143 2.99 -13.32 19.33
C GLN A 143 4.19 -14.27 19.43
N SER A 144 5.21 -14.09 18.58
CA SER A 144 6.41 -14.91 18.54
C SER A 144 7.61 -14.20 19.16
N ASP A 145 8.68 -14.94 19.41
CA ASP A 145 9.97 -14.40 19.84
C ASP A 145 10.87 -13.99 18.66
N GLU A 146 10.35 -14.03 17.42
CA GLU A 146 11.10 -13.68 16.22
C GLU A 146 11.31 -12.16 16.11
N THR A 147 12.42 -11.75 15.53
CA THR A 147 12.82 -10.35 15.42
C THR A 147 13.03 -9.87 13.98
N ASP A 148 13.12 -10.77 13.01
CA ASP A 148 13.28 -10.47 11.58
C ASP A 148 11.95 -10.64 10.87
N PHE A 149 11.14 -9.57 10.82
CA PHE A 149 9.81 -9.62 10.21
C PHE A 149 9.85 -9.99 8.71
N PRO A 150 10.71 -9.42 7.84
CA PRO A 150 10.78 -9.83 6.44
C PRO A 150 11.04 -11.33 6.23
N LEU A 151 11.91 -11.92 7.03
CA LEU A 151 12.18 -13.35 6.99
C LEU A 151 10.98 -14.15 7.49
N PHE A 152 10.42 -13.77 8.62
CA PHE A 152 9.23 -14.41 9.18
C PHE A 152 8.04 -14.35 8.20
N TYR A 153 7.81 -13.20 7.56
CA TYR A 153 6.79 -13.05 6.55
C TYR A 153 7.06 -13.99 5.36
N PHE A 154 8.28 -14.02 4.83
CA PHE A 154 8.62 -14.92 3.74
C PHE A 154 8.33 -16.38 4.08
N GLU A 155 8.64 -16.82 5.29
CA GLU A 155 8.43 -18.19 5.77
C GLU A 155 6.95 -18.55 5.96
N ASN A 156 6.10 -17.56 6.26
CA ASN A 156 4.71 -17.77 6.68
C ASN A 156 3.66 -17.20 5.72
N GLN A 157 4.06 -16.59 4.59
CA GLN A 157 3.17 -15.97 3.62
C GLN A 157 2.22 -16.99 2.97
N TYR A 158 1.02 -16.54 2.63
CA TYR A 158 0.00 -17.36 1.95
C TYR A 158 0.46 -17.88 0.58
N ALA A 159 1.38 -17.20 -0.08
CA ALA A 159 1.89 -17.55 -1.41
C ALA A 159 2.45 -18.99 -1.50
N TRP A 160 2.81 -19.61 -0.39
CA TRP A 160 3.19 -21.03 -0.37
C TRP A 160 2.04 -21.95 -0.82
N ASN A 161 0.79 -21.54 -0.66
CA ASN A 161 -0.38 -22.29 -1.10
C ASN A 161 -0.53 -22.38 -2.62
N PHE A 162 0.17 -21.55 -3.39
CA PHE A 162 0.20 -21.63 -4.85
C PHE A 162 1.11 -22.74 -5.40
N PHE A 163 1.93 -23.34 -4.53
CA PHE A 163 2.74 -24.50 -4.92
C PHE A 163 1.94 -25.81 -4.79
N PRO A 164 2.17 -26.80 -5.69
CA PRO A 164 1.55 -28.12 -5.56
C PRO A 164 1.81 -28.72 -4.17
N GLU A 165 0.78 -29.29 -3.55
CA GLU A 165 0.86 -29.85 -2.20
C GLU A 165 2.01 -30.86 -2.04
N SER A 166 2.22 -31.71 -3.04
CA SER A 166 3.27 -32.74 -3.06
C SER A 166 4.71 -32.19 -3.02
N SER A 167 4.94 -30.93 -3.40
CA SER A 167 6.26 -30.31 -3.44
C SER A 167 6.41 -29.10 -2.53
N ARG A 168 5.30 -28.57 -2.03
CA ARG A 168 5.23 -27.31 -1.26
C ARG A 168 6.25 -27.24 -0.14
N GLU A 169 6.25 -28.23 0.75
CA GLU A 169 7.11 -28.21 1.92
C GLU A 169 8.59 -28.27 1.55
N ASN A 170 8.99 -29.15 0.65
CA ASN A 170 10.38 -29.27 0.19
C ASN A 170 10.87 -27.96 -0.48
N VAL A 171 10.01 -27.32 -1.30
CA VAL A 171 10.35 -26.03 -1.95
C VAL A 171 10.45 -24.93 -0.89
N ARG A 172 9.50 -24.86 0.05
CA ARG A 172 9.49 -23.88 1.13
C ARG A 172 10.76 -23.99 1.98
N GLU A 173 11.12 -25.19 2.46
CA GLU A 173 12.34 -25.42 3.23
C GLU A 173 13.60 -24.94 2.52
N LYS A 174 13.77 -25.29 1.22
CA LYS A 174 14.95 -24.90 0.43
C LYS A 174 15.05 -23.39 0.24
N LEU A 175 13.92 -22.75 -0.11
CA LEU A 175 13.92 -21.32 -0.34
C LEU A 175 14.04 -20.52 0.96
N THR A 176 13.44 -21.00 2.06
CA THR A 176 13.63 -20.44 3.40
C THR A 176 15.06 -20.53 3.87
N ALA A 177 15.74 -21.67 3.69
CA ALA A 177 17.16 -21.80 4.00
C ALA A 177 18.03 -20.80 3.21
N SER A 178 17.68 -20.58 1.93
CA SER A 178 18.36 -19.58 1.10
C SER A 178 18.09 -18.15 1.58
N ALA A 179 16.84 -17.84 1.97
CA ALA A 179 16.45 -16.57 2.54
C ALA A 179 17.19 -16.28 3.85
N ARG A 180 17.26 -17.25 4.77
CA ARG A 180 18.00 -17.16 6.03
C ARG A 180 19.48 -16.88 5.78
N LYS A 181 20.11 -17.62 4.88
CA LYS A 181 21.50 -17.38 4.49
C LYS A 181 21.72 -15.98 3.93
N PHE A 182 20.80 -15.49 3.10
CA PHE A 182 20.89 -14.11 2.58
C PHE A 182 20.80 -13.09 3.71
N ARG A 183 19.83 -13.21 4.62
CA ARG A 183 19.64 -12.30 5.77
C ARG A 183 20.85 -12.29 6.70
N THR A 184 21.43 -13.45 7.03
CA THR A 184 22.65 -13.54 7.85
C THR A 184 23.81 -12.75 7.24
N ASN A 185 23.95 -12.79 5.90
CA ASN A 185 25.04 -12.09 5.22
C ASN A 185 24.72 -10.62 4.89
N HIS A 186 23.44 -10.24 4.89
CA HIS A 186 22.96 -8.91 4.46
C HIS A 186 21.76 -8.44 5.29
N PRO A 187 21.90 -8.21 6.60
CA PRO A 187 20.77 -7.91 7.49
C PRO A 187 19.99 -6.64 7.10
N GLU A 188 20.68 -5.64 6.55
CA GLU A 188 20.09 -4.33 6.19
C GLU A 188 19.49 -4.29 4.78
N LYS A 189 19.66 -5.34 3.96
CA LYS A 189 19.16 -5.32 2.58
C LYS A 189 17.75 -5.89 2.51
N ASN A 190 16.96 -5.37 1.57
CA ASN A 190 15.69 -5.99 1.21
C ASN A 190 15.91 -7.47 0.86
N LEU A 191 15.00 -8.32 1.33
CA LEU A 191 15.11 -9.76 1.14
C LEU A 191 15.21 -10.12 -0.33
N LYS A 192 16.17 -10.99 -0.67
CA LYS A 192 16.34 -11.57 -2.01
C LYS A 192 16.38 -13.07 -1.89
N VAL A 193 15.53 -13.72 -2.66
CA VAL A 193 15.46 -15.20 -2.72
C VAL A 193 15.67 -15.63 -4.15
N PRO A 194 16.63 -16.53 -4.43
CA PRO A 194 16.83 -17.08 -5.77
C PRO A 194 15.54 -17.73 -6.29
N PHE A 195 15.27 -17.53 -7.57
CA PHE A 195 14.10 -18.08 -8.28
C PHE A 195 12.73 -17.57 -7.81
N TRP A 196 12.65 -16.73 -6.77
CA TRP A 196 11.39 -16.09 -6.41
C TRP A 196 11.00 -15.06 -7.47
N PRO A 197 9.73 -14.96 -7.87
CA PRO A 197 9.32 -14.01 -8.90
C PRO A 197 9.66 -12.56 -8.52
N LYS A 198 10.22 -11.79 -9.46
CA LYS A 198 10.64 -10.40 -9.20
C LYS A 198 9.49 -9.50 -8.75
N TYR A 199 8.29 -9.71 -9.30
CA TYR A 199 7.10 -8.95 -8.89
C TYR A 199 6.71 -9.24 -7.43
N ALA A 200 6.86 -10.49 -6.98
CA ALA A 200 6.60 -10.85 -5.59
C ALA A 200 7.69 -10.32 -4.64
N LEU A 201 8.95 -10.20 -5.12
CA LEU A 201 10.01 -9.54 -4.35
C LEU A 201 9.80 -8.04 -4.19
N ALA A 202 8.99 -7.41 -5.05
CA ALA A 202 8.63 -5.99 -4.90
C ALA A 202 7.86 -5.72 -3.60
N GLY A 203 7.11 -6.69 -3.09
CA GLY A 203 6.42 -6.60 -1.80
C GLY A 203 7.36 -6.51 -0.58
N PHE A 204 8.65 -6.86 -0.76
CA PHE A 204 9.66 -6.74 0.32
C PHE A 204 10.41 -5.39 0.30
N VAL A 205 10.10 -4.50 -0.65
CA VAL A 205 10.67 -3.15 -0.69
C VAL A 205 10.06 -2.34 0.45
N GLY A 206 10.93 -1.85 1.36
CA GLY A 206 10.48 -1.14 2.56
C GLY A 206 10.14 -2.03 3.77
N MET A 207 9.98 -3.35 3.59
CA MET A 207 9.55 -4.25 4.67
C MET A 207 10.55 -4.35 5.83
N ASN A 208 11.83 -4.03 5.63
CA ASN A 208 12.80 -3.92 6.73
C ASN A 208 12.46 -2.83 7.73
N ASN A 209 11.77 -1.78 7.29
CA ASN A 209 11.38 -0.62 8.09
C ASN A 209 9.85 -0.55 8.22
N TYR A 210 9.19 -1.69 8.18
CA TYR A 210 7.75 -1.81 8.40
C TYR A 210 7.48 -2.25 9.84
N ASP A 211 6.54 -1.59 10.50
CA ASP A 211 6.08 -2.01 11.82
C ASP A 211 4.92 -3.02 11.68
N PRO A 212 5.09 -4.30 12.05
CA PRO A 212 4.02 -5.30 11.96
C PRO A 212 2.74 -4.93 12.74
N ARG A 213 2.83 -4.01 13.72
CA ARG A 213 1.65 -3.49 14.43
C ARG A 213 0.72 -2.68 13.54
N PHE A 214 1.21 -2.18 12.39
CA PHE A 214 0.32 -1.60 11.38
C PHE A 214 -0.52 -2.69 10.69
N GLY A 215 0.06 -3.85 10.41
CA GLY A 215 -0.68 -5.02 9.91
C GLY A 215 -1.66 -5.58 10.92
N GLU A 216 -1.32 -5.54 12.22
CA GLU A 216 -2.23 -5.86 13.32
C GLU A 216 -3.47 -4.96 13.32
N ALA A 217 -3.32 -3.68 12.98
CA ALA A 217 -4.46 -2.77 12.88
C ALA A 217 -5.46 -3.20 11.77
N PHE A 218 -4.98 -3.79 10.66
CA PHE A 218 -5.85 -4.42 9.65
C PHE A 218 -6.43 -5.74 10.13
N TYR A 219 -5.65 -6.56 10.84
CA TYR A 219 -6.11 -7.82 11.41
C TYR A 219 -7.27 -7.62 12.38
N THR A 220 -7.15 -6.65 13.27
CA THR A 220 -8.17 -6.32 14.29
C THR A 220 -9.29 -5.41 13.76
N ASN A 221 -9.16 -4.86 12.56
CA ASN A 221 -10.02 -3.81 11.99
C ASN A 221 -9.90 -2.44 12.70
N SER A 222 -8.94 -2.25 13.57
CA SER A 222 -8.73 -0.96 14.25
C SER A 222 -8.20 0.14 13.33
N PHE A 223 -7.64 -0.22 12.17
CA PHE A 223 -7.22 0.77 11.17
C PHE A 223 -8.37 1.65 10.71
N ASN A 224 -9.55 1.06 10.47
CA ASN A 224 -10.72 1.82 10.03
C ASN A 224 -11.30 2.73 11.12
N ASP A 225 -11.03 2.47 12.39
CA ASP A 225 -11.41 3.30 13.55
C ASP A 225 -12.91 3.66 13.57
N GLY A 226 -13.76 2.71 13.19
CA GLY A 226 -15.21 2.88 13.08
C GLY A 226 -15.69 3.72 11.88
N LEU A 227 -14.79 4.18 11.02
CA LEU A 227 -15.14 4.89 9.79
C LEU A 227 -15.71 3.91 8.75
N SER A 228 -16.74 4.36 8.02
CA SER A 228 -17.33 3.62 6.90
C SER A 228 -16.76 4.11 5.59
N HIS A 229 -16.27 3.20 4.76
CA HIS A 229 -15.80 3.52 3.41
C HIS A 229 -16.91 4.15 2.55
N ALA A 230 -18.15 3.70 2.69
CA ALA A 230 -19.27 4.29 1.98
C ALA A 230 -19.48 5.78 2.35
N GLU A 231 -19.38 6.12 3.64
CA GLU A 231 -19.54 7.50 4.08
C GLU A 231 -18.35 8.38 3.66
N ILE A 232 -17.15 7.84 3.63
CA ILE A 232 -15.97 8.54 3.10
C ILE A 232 -16.17 8.84 1.61
N LEU A 233 -16.48 7.81 0.82
CA LEU A 233 -16.63 7.92 -0.64
C LEU A 233 -17.72 8.91 -1.05
N LYS A 234 -18.87 8.95 -0.36
CA LYS A 234 -19.96 9.92 -0.61
C LYS A 234 -19.55 11.38 -0.47
N LYS A 235 -18.55 11.68 0.35
CA LYS A 235 -18.06 13.05 0.61
C LYS A 235 -17.05 13.53 -0.42
N ILE A 236 -16.49 12.64 -1.23
CA ILE A 236 -15.49 13.01 -2.24
C ILE A 236 -16.15 13.82 -3.35
N SER A 237 -15.66 15.02 -3.57
CA SER A 237 -16.21 15.97 -4.56
C SER A 237 -15.20 16.38 -5.66
N CYS A 238 -13.93 16.02 -5.51
CA CYS A 238 -12.91 16.31 -6.52
C CYS A 238 -12.90 15.30 -7.67
N GLU A 239 -12.26 15.66 -8.78
CA GLU A 239 -11.99 14.74 -9.87
C GLU A 239 -11.32 13.47 -9.34
N THR A 240 -11.91 12.32 -9.60
CA THR A 240 -11.42 11.04 -9.10
C THR A 240 -11.21 10.04 -10.23
N ILE A 241 -10.03 9.41 -10.25
CA ILE A 241 -9.67 8.34 -11.18
C ILE A 241 -9.35 7.09 -10.37
N PHE A 242 -10.01 5.99 -10.68
CA PHE A 242 -9.73 4.68 -10.09
C PHE A 242 -8.90 3.83 -11.06
N LEU A 243 -7.72 3.43 -10.64
CA LEU A 243 -6.86 2.49 -11.36
C LEU A 243 -7.13 1.09 -10.82
N LYS A 244 -7.81 0.26 -11.59
CA LYS A 244 -8.24 -1.08 -11.19
C LYS A 244 -7.31 -2.14 -11.71
N ALA A 245 -6.70 -2.89 -10.80
CA ALA A 245 -5.98 -4.12 -11.11
C ALA A 245 -6.93 -5.27 -11.43
N LYS A 246 -6.42 -6.38 -11.95
CA LYS A 246 -7.21 -7.55 -12.29
C LYS A 246 -7.87 -8.15 -11.05
N SER A 247 -9.16 -8.42 -11.14
CA SER A 247 -9.90 -9.16 -10.11
C SER A 247 -9.57 -10.65 -10.20
N ALA A 248 -9.39 -11.28 -9.04
CA ALA A 248 -9.16 -12.71 -8.93
C ALA A 248 -9.74 -13.22 -7.61
N GLU A 249 -10.19 -14.46 -7.63
CA GLU A 249 -10.66 -15.19 -6.45
C GLU A 249 -10.10 -16.62 -6.49
N ASP A 250 -9.71 -17.15 -5.35
CA ASP A 250 -9.25 -18.51 -5.18
C ASP A 250 -9.78 -19.08 -3.87
N ASN A 251 -10.49 -20.22 -3.95
CA ASN A 251 -11.05 -20.92 -2.80
C ASN A 251 -11.85 -20.03 -1.83
N GLY A 252 -12.65 -19.10 -2.36
CA GLY A 252 -13.46 -18.16 -1.57
C GLY A 252 -12.66 -17.02 -0.95
N ILE A 253 -11.38 -16.87 -1.34
CA ILE A 253 -10.53 -15.75 -0.94
C ILE A 253 -10.42 -14.77 -2.11
N LEU A 254 -10.77 -13.52 -1.85
CA LEU A 254 -10.57 -12.42 -2.78
C LEU A 254 -9.06 -12.14 -2.91
N MET A 255 -8.47 -12.53 -4.05
CA MET A 255 -7.03 -12.43 -4.34
C MET A 255 -6.60 -11.06 -4.88
N CYS A 256 -7.49 -10.08 -4.90
CA CYS A 256 -7.27 -8.70 -5.31
C CYS A 256 -7.74 -7.75 -4.20
N ALA A 257 -7.53 -6.45 -4.37
CA ALA A 257 -7.87 -5.47 -3.33
C ALA A 257 -9.38 -5.34 -3.12
N LEU A 258 -10.17 -5.34 -4.22
CA LEU A 258 -11.64 -5.26 -4.15
C LEU A 258 -12.27 -6.02 -5.32
N SER A 259 -13.51 -6.50 -5.11
CA SER A 259 -14.30 -7.18 -6.14
C SER A 259 -14.82 -6.22 -7.21
N GLU A 260 -15.46 -6.75 -8.26
CA GLU A 260 -16.12 -5.92 -9.27
C GLU A 260 -17.39 -5.25 -8.71
N GLU A 261 -18.09 -5.90 -7.78
CA GLU A 261 -19.25 -5.36 -7.07
C GLU A 261 -18.82 -4.19 -6.17
N ASP A 262 -17.70 -4.31 -5.47
CA ASP A 262 -17.13 -3.23 -4.68
C ASP A 262 -16.74 -2.04 -5.55
N LEU A 263 -16.12 -2.31 -6.72
CA LEU A 263 -15.78 -1.25 -7.67
C LEU A 263 -17.03 -0.53 -8.19
N ALA A 264 -18.09 -1.28 -8.51
CA ALA A 264 -19.35 -0.69 -8.95
C ALA A 264 -19.94 0.26 -7.89
N GLU A 265 -19.83 -0.13 -6.61
CA GLU A 265 -20.26 0.71 -5.49
C GLU A 265 -19.37 1.95 -5.32
N VAL A 266 -18.04 1.82 -5.45
CA VAL A 266 -17.12 2.99 -5.48
C VAL A 266 -17.52 3.96 -6.57
N VAL A 267 -17.73 3.47 -7.80
CA VAL A 267 -18.15 4.31 -8.94
C VAL A 267 -19.48 5.00 -8.66
N ARG A 268 -20.47 4.27 -8.13
CA ARG A 268 -21.77 4.82 -7.78
C ARG A 268 -21.70 5.96 -6.77
N LEU A 269 -20.78 5.85 -5.79
CA LEU A 269 -20.65 6.84 -4.71
C LEU A 269 -19.81 8.05 -5.08
N THR A 270 -18.79 7.86 -5.93
CA THR A 270 -17.80 8.92 -6.25
C THR A 270 -17.96 9.48 -7.66
N MET A 271 -18.70 8.80 -8.54
CA MET A 271 -18.77 9.09 -9.99
C MET A 271 -17.37 9.10 -10.66
N CYS A 272 -16.40 8.35 -10.11
CA CYS A 272 -15.03 8.31 -10.62
C CYS A 272 -14.94 7.68 -12.01
N SER A 273 -13.94 8.07 -12.77
CA SER A 273 -13.55 7.36 -13.98
C SER A 273 -12.69 6.14 -13.63
N VAL A 274 -12.84 5.03 -14.36
CA VAL A 274 -12.11 3.78 -14.10
C VAL A 274 -11.17 3.47 -15.25
N VAL A 275 -9.89 3.24 -14.92
CA VAL A 275 -8.90 2.72 -15.86
C VAL A 275 -8.48 1.32 -15.40
N ARG A 276 -8.68 0.32 -16.27
CA ARG A 276 -8.41 -1.08 -15.97
C ARG A 276 -7.04 -1.52 -16.47
N PHE A 277 -6.36 -2.34 -15.67
CA PHE A 277 -5.05 -2.89 -15.99
C PHE A 277 -5.08 -4.41 -15.84
N ASP A 278 -4.56 -5.12 -16.84
CA ASP A 278 -4.36 -6.57 -16.78
C ASP A 278 -3.01 -6.86 -16.09
N CYS A 279 -3.00 -6.71 -14.79
CA CYS A 279 -1.84 -6.97 -13.91
C CYS A 279 -2.30 -7.20 -12.48
N GLY A 280 -1.36 -7.52 -11.60
CA GLY A 280 -1.56 -7.59 -10.16
C GLY A 280 -1.72 -6.21 -9.52
N HIS A 281 -1.78 -6.20 -8.20
CA HIS A 281 -2.09 -5.06 -7.34
C HIS A 281 -1.14 -3.85 -7.50
N GLY A 282 0.13 -4.07 -7.81
CA GLY A 282 1.13 -3.01 -7.98
C GLY A 282 1.18 -2.46 -9.42
N ILE A 283 0.19 -1.70 -9.85
CA ILE A 283 0.04 -1.22 -11.23
C ILE A 283 1.23 -0.37 -11.66
N HIS A 284 1.69 0.56 -10.80
CA HIS A 284 2.85 1.43 -11.07
C HIS A 284 4.17 0.64 -11.23
N ILE A 285 4.24 -0.59 -10.71
CA ILE A 285 5.39 -1.49 -10.82
C ILE A 285 5.27 -2.34 -12.09
N GLU A 286 4.14 -3.03 -12.28
CA GLU A 286 3.94 -4.04 -13.33
C GLU A 286 3.59 -3.43 -14.68
N LYS A 287 2.79 -2.36 -14.70
CA LYS A 287 2.33 -1.64 -15.92
C LYS A 287 2.80 -0.19 -15.94
N LYS A 288 4.02 0.05 -15.49
CA LYS A 288 4.65 1.37 -15.35
C LYS A 288 4.37 2.32 -16.52
N ARG A 289 4.49 1.83 -17.77
CA ARG A 289 4.32 2.68 -18.96
C ARG A 289 2.88 3.18 -19.09
N ASP A 290 1.90 2.31 -18.86
CA ASP A 290 0.51 2.65 -19.02
C ASP A 290 -0.01 3.44 -17.82
N PHE A 291 0.47 3.14 -16.61
CA PHE A 291 0.29 3.97 -15.41
C PHE A 291 0.75 5.42 -15.66
N LEU A 292 1.96 5.62 -16.15
CA LEU A 292 2.48 6.95 -16.46
C LEU A 292 1.66 7.70 -17.53
N LYS A 293 1.06 7.00 -18.52
CA LYS A 293 0.16 7.65 -19.49
C LYS A 293 -1.11 8.21 -18.85
N VAL A 294 -1.59 7.63 -17.76
CA VAL A 294 -2.77 8.16 -17.05
C VAL A 294 -2.42 9.43 -16.29
N LEU A 295 -1.25 9.47 -15.65
CA LEU A 295 -0.84 10.59 -14.82
C LEU A 295 -0.31 11.79 -15.63
N LEU A 296 0.31 11.56 -16.77
CA LEU A 296 0.99 12.58 -17.59
C LEU A 296 0.10 13.12 -18.74
N ARG A 297 -1.22 12.94 -18.64
CA ARG A 297 -2.20 13.46 -19.62
C ARG A 297 -2.61 14.89 -19.33
#